data_95929189353181ce674d6d9e8d3b952a
#
_entry.id   95929189353181ce674d6d9e8d3b952a
#
_cell.length_a   1.000
_cell.length_b   1.000
_cell.length_c   1.000
_cell.angle_alpha   90.00
_cell.angle_beta   90.00
_cell.angle_gamma   90.00
#
_symmetry.space_group_name_H-M   'P 1'
#
loop_
_entity.id
_entity.type
_entity.pdbx_description
1 polymer ?
#
loop_
_entity_poly.entity_id
_entity_poly.type
_entity_poly.pdbx_seq_one_letter_code
_entity_poly.pdbx_strand_id
1 'polypeptide(L)'
;MSADRRWDKRRFQLEESTTLNGGARTIFIETMTPGTTVPPHFHSRFQETFDLISGSISVYSSSEPDLDALEASAQKLEVGKQASVDPGQYHKYLVGDEETVLRVIVTPGDADFERLLKIMNGLDEDGEMQKLGDSVVLMAIIMGFGDAHLIGPAKEMLDGVRATKGEEIEELRKSLLAKYDTEEALQALLVTK
;
A
#
# COMPACT_ATOMS: atom_id res chain seq x y z
N MET A 1 -8.71 -23.44 -22.73
CA MET A 1 -8.69 -23.90 -21.33
C MET A 1 -7.93 -22.83 -20.57
N SER A 2 -8.64 -22.03 -19.80
CA SER A 2 -8.06 -20.96 -18.98
C SER A 2 -7.28 -21.65 -17.87
N ALA A 3 -5.96 -21.41 -17.81
CA ALA A 3 -5.17 -21.77 -16.64
C ALA A 3 -5.85 -21.13 -15.41
N ASP A 4 -6.02 -21.93 -14.37
CA ASP A 4 -6.57 -21.48 -13.08
C ASP A 4 -5.63 -20.42 -12.50
N ARG A 5 -5.92 -19.16 -12.82
CA ARG A 5 -5.15 -18.04 -12.36
C ARG A 5 -5.60 -17.68 -10.94
N ARG A 6 -5.16 -18.47 -9.94
CA ARG A 6 -5.46 -18.19 -8.53
C ARG A 6 -5.09 -16.77 -8.12
N TRP A 7 -4.08 -16.21 -8.74
CA TRP A 7 -3.60 -14.86 -8.47
C TRP A 7 -4.43 -13.76 -9.14
N ASP A 8 -5.31 -14.06 -10.11
CA ASP A 8 -6.29 -13.10 -10.65
C ASP A 8 -7.29 -12.60 -9.58
N LYS A 9 -7.33 -13.23 -8.41
CA LYS A 9 -8.21 -12.88 -7.29
C LYS A 9 -7.48 -12.19 -6.15
N ARG A 10 -6.16 -12.11 -6.16
CA ARG A 10 -5.38 -11.49 -5.11
C ARG A 10 -4.99 -10.08 -5.54
N ARG A 11 -5.26 -9.15 -4.64
CA ARG A 11 -4.81 -7.78 -4.82
C ARG A 11 -3.29 -7.69 -4.76
N PHE A 12 -2.64 -8.41 -3.83
CA PHE A 12 -1.20 -8.35 -3.61
C PHE A 12 -0.52 -9.69 -3.84
N GLN A 13 0.68 -9.63 -4.42
CA GLN A 13 1.57 -10.78 -4.58
C GLN A 13 3.00 -10.34 -4.29
N LEU A 14 3.69 -11.06 -3.40
CA LEU A 14 5.04 -10.72 -2.98
C LEU A 14 6.07 -11.45 -3.86
N GLU A 15 6.88 -10.69 -4.61
CA GLU A 15 8.00 -11.24 -5.40
C GLU A 15 9.27 -11.37 -4.55
N GLU A 16 9.53 -10.40 -3.66
CA GLU A 16 10.63 -10.43 -2.70
C GLU A 16 10.16 -9.97 -1.33
N SER A 17 10.48 -10.76 -0.30
CA SER A 17 10.15 -10.48 1.09
C SER A 17 11.34 -9.87 1.81
N THR A 18 11.12 -8.75 2.50
CA THR A 18 12.11 -8.14 3.41
C THR A 18 12.51 -9.09 4.54
N THR A 19 11.56 -9.90 5.03
CA THR A 19 11.81 -10.93 6.05
C THR A 19 12.80 -11.98 5.57
N LEU A 20 12.72 -12.38 4.30
CA LEU A 20 13.55 -13.47 3.74
C LEU A 20 14.88 -12.98 3.15
N ASN A 21 14.99 -11.70 2.77
CA ASN A 21 16.21 -11.16 2.14
C ASN A 21 17.06 -10.27 3.06
N GLY A 22 16.79 -10.31 4.37
CA GLY A 22 17.55 -9.57 5.37
C GLY A 22 17.33 -8.05 5.34
N GLY A 23 16.17 -7.59 4.92
CA GLY A 23 15.81 -6.16 4.91
C GLY A 23 16.26 -5.42 3.66
N ALA A 24 16.73 -6.10 2.61
CA ALA A 24 17.26 -5.43 1.43
C ALA A 24 16.18 -4.65 0.69
N ARG A 25 15.02 -5.26 0.44
CA ARG A 25 13.86 -4.63 -0.21
C ARG A 25 12.61 -5.48 -0.04
N THR A 26 11.45 -4.87 -0.25
CA THR A 26 10.19 -5.57 -0.49
C THR A 26 9.77 -5.30 -1.92
N ILE A 27 9.43 -6.34 -2.69
CA ILE A 27 8.87 -6.20 -4.05
C ILE A 27 7.55 -6.92 -4.10
N PHE A 28 6.50 -6.21 -4.48
CA PHE A 28 5.18 -6.79 -4.64
C PHE A 28 4.48 -6.31 -5.91
N ILE A 29 3.56 -7.13 -6.40
CA ILE A 29 2.63 -6.80 -7.46
C ILE A 29 1.30 -6.40 -6.81
N GLU A 30 0.74 -5.27 -7.20
CA GLU A 30 -0.62 -4.87 -6.86
C GLU A 30 -1.48 -4.81 -8.12
N THR A 31 -2.65 -5.48 -8.07
CA THR A 31 -3.69 -5.36 -9.10
C THR A 31 -4.78 -4.45 -8.58
N MET A 32 -5.06 -3.39 -9.31
CA MET A 32 -5.95 -2.30 -8.89
C MET A 32 -7.09 -2.10 -9.89
N THR A 33 -8.27 -1.81 -9.35
CA THR A 33 -9.44 -1.42 -10.14
C THR A 33 -9.36 0.02 -10.62
N PRO A 34 -10.08 0.38 -11.70
CA PRO A 34 -10.17 1.76 -12.18
C PRO A 34 -10.54 2.75 -11.07
N GLY A 35 -9.88 3.90 -11.07
CA GLY A 35 -10.12 4.97 -10.10
C GLY A 35 -9.53 4.75 -8.70
N THR A 36 -8.82 3.64 -8.47
CA THR A 36 -8.10 3.43 -7.20
C THR A 36 -7.10 4.55 -6.97
N THR A 37 -7.09 5.08 -5.76
CA THR A 37 -6.15 6.14 -5.34
C THR A 37 -5.76 5.94 -3.88
N VAL A 38 -4.65 6.54 -3.48
CA VAL A 38 -4.21 6.65 -2.09
C VAL A 38 -4.24 8.11 -1.66
N PRO A 39 -4.54 8.42 -0.38
CA PRO A 39 -4.44 9.78 0.13
C PRO A 39 -3.04 10.36 -0.05
N PRO A 40 -2.87 11.67 -0.25
CA PRO A 40 -1.58 12.33 -0.27
C PRO A 40 -0.80 12.08 1.04
N HIS A 41 0.42 11.56 0.90
CA HIS A 41 1.26 11.18 2.04
C HIS A 41 2.74 11.19 1.66
N PHE A 42 3.62 10.95 2.65
CA PHE A 42 5.03 10.63 2.45
C PHE A 42 5.43 9.45 3.34
N HIS A 43 6.50 8.77 2.97
CA HIS A 43 7.19 7.78 3.80
C HIS A 43 8.48 8.37 4.33
N SER A 44 8.86 8.02 5.57
CA SER A 44 10.10 8.49 6.18
C SER A 44 11.22 7.46 6.14
N ARG A 45 10.88 6.17 6.01
CA ARG A 45 11.80 5.04 6.21
C ARG A 45 12.38 4.45 4.94
N PHE A 46 11.70 4.63 3.80
CA PHE A 46 12.07 3.98 2.54
C PHE A 46 11.71 4.83 1.32
N GLN A 47 12.39 4.55 0.22
CA GLN A 47 12.01 4.97 -1.13
C GLN A 47 10.97 3.99 -1.67
N GLU A 48 9.98 4.50 -2.40
CA GLU A 48 9.00 3.70 -3.12
C GLU A 48 9.16 3.90 -4.63
N THR A 49 9.25 2.79 -5.38
CA THR A 49 9.35 2.84 -6.84
C THR A 49 8.16 2.10 -7.45
N PHE A 50 7.49 2.77 -8.36
CA PHE A 50 6.35 2.29 -9.13
C PHE A 50 6.79 1.88 -10.52
N ASP A 51 6.60 0.60 -10.89
CA ASP A 51 6.92 0.02 -12.20
C ASP A 51 5.62 -0.46 -12.85
N LEU A 52 5.15 0.28 -13.86
CA LEU A 52 3.87 -0.02 -14.51
C LEU A 52 4.02 -1.24 -15.44
N ILE A 53 3.35 -2.35 -15.09
CA ILE A 53 3.32 -3.59 -15.88
C ILE A 53 2.23 -3.53 -16.95
N SER A 54 1.02 -3.10 -16.57
CA SER A 54 -0.11 -2.93 -17.51
C SER A 54 -1.12 -1.93 -16.95
N GLY A 55 -1.99 -1.42 -17.82
CA GLY A 55 -3.01 -0.46 -17.44
C GLY A 55 -2.56 0.99 -17.53
N SER A 56 -3.14 1.86 -16.72
CA SER A 56 -2.94 3.31 -16.74
C SER A 56 -2.91 3.88 -15.33
N ILE A 57 -1.84 4.60 -14.99
CA ILE A 57 -1.66 5.25 -13.69
C ILE A 57 -1.00 6.62 -13.85
N SER A 58 -1.44 7.58 -13.05
CA SER A 58 -0.74 8.84 -12.84
C SER A 58 -0.11 8.84 -11.46
N VAL A 59 1.19 9.15 -11.38
CA VAL A 59 1.93 9.33 -10.14
C VAL A 59 2.13 10.84 -9.94
N TYR A 60 1.93 11.28 -8.72
CA TYR A 60 2.07 12.66 -8.29
C TYR A 60 3.17 12.72 -7.24
N SER A 61 4.10 13.66 -7.35
CA SER A 61 5.20 13.80 -6.38
C SER A 61 5.62 15.26 -6.22
N SER A 62 5.79 15.70 -4.98
CA SER A 62 6.20 17.06 -4.63
C SER A 62 7.13 17.04 -3.41
N SER A 63 8.10 17.96 -3.36
CA SER A 63 8.89 18.22 -2.16
C SER A 63 8.17 19.10 -1.13
N GLU A 64 7.07 19.75 -1.54
CA GLU A 64 6.31 20.69 -0.70
C GLU A 64 5.04 20.02 -0.17
N PRO A 65 4.63 20.30 1.10
CA PRO A 65 3.39 19.80 1.70
C PRO A 65 2.16 20.59 1.20
N ASP A 66 2.12 20.88 -0.10
CA ASP A 66 1.10 21.67 -0.76
C ASP A 66 0.29 20.79 -1.71
N LEU A 67 -1.02 20.73 -1.51
CA LEU A 67 -1.90 19.88 -2.30
C LEU A 67 -2.05 20.37 -3.75
N ASP A 68 -2.03 21.67 -4.00
CA ASP A 68 -2.16 22.22 -5.36
C ASP A 68 -0.87 21.95 -6.15
N ALA A 69 0.30 22.10 -5.50
CA ALA A 69 1.59 21.73 -6.09
C ALA A 69 1.65 20.23 -6.39
N LEU A 70 1.14 19.38 -5.49
CA LEU A 70 1.07 17.95 -5.71
C LEU A 70 0.15 17.61 -6.89
N GLU A 71 -1.05 18.20 -6.98
CA GLU A 71 -1.96 17.96 -8.10
C GLU A 71 -1.36 18.42 -9.44
N ALA A 72 -0.63 19.53 -9.45
CA ALA A 72 0.04 20.04 -10.65
C ALA A 72 1.22 19.16 -11.12
N SER A 73 1.74 18.28 -10.27
CA SER A 73 2.89 17.41 -10.56
C SER A 73 2.52 16.11 -11.29
N ALA A 74 1.25 15.90 -11.63
CA ALA A 74 0.75 14.68 -12.26
C ALA A 74 1.61 14.21 -13.43
N GLN A 75 2.16 13.00 -13.32
CA GLN A 75 2.91 12.35 -14.38
C GLN A 75 2.24 11.03 -14.73
N LYS A 76 1.72 10.93 -15.96
CA LYS A 76 1.23 9.66 -16.48
C LYS A 76 2.41 8.71 -16.71
N LEU A 77 2.38 7.55 -16.08
CA LEU A 77 3.42 6.54 -16.24
C LEU A 77 3.11 5.68 -17.47
N GLU A 78 4.12 5.43 -18.29
CA GLU A 78 4.02 4.53 -19.44
C GLU A 78 4.36 3.09 -19.02
N VAL A 79 3.73 2.10 -19.66
CA VAL A 79 4.02 0.68 -19.43
C VAL A 79 5.51 0.40 -19.65
N GLY A 80 6.13 -0.28 -18.68
CA GLY A 80 7.57 -0.57 -18.65
C GLY A 80 8.44 0.61 -18.22
N LYS A 81 7.83 1.70 -17.73
CA LYS A 81 8.54 2.83 -17.11
C LYS A 81 8.33 2.84 -15.60
N GLN A 82 9.27 3.48 -14.91
CA GLN A 82 9.29 3.59 -13.47
C GLN A 82 9.22 5.05 -13.02
N ALA A 83 8.56 5.27 -11.89
CA ALA A 83 8.63 6.50 -11.12
C ALA A 83 9.06 6.17 -9.69
N SER A 84 10.02 6.91 -9.14
CA SER A 84 10.51 6.73 -7.77
C SER A 84 10.19 7.94 -6.92
N VAL A 85 9.85 7.68 -5.68
CA VAL A 85 9.55 8.69 -4.65
C VAL A 85 10.50 8.46 -3.48
N ASP A 86 11.33 9.45 -3.20
CA ASP A 86 12.31 9.38 -2.12
C ASP A 86 11.65 9.58 -0.74
N PRO A 87 12.27 9.12 0.36
CA PRO A 87 11.80 9.41 1.70
C PRO A 87 11.58 10.91 1.92
N GLY A 88 10.44 11.27 2.50
CA GLY A 88 10.06 12.65 2.74
C GLY A 88 9.39 13.37 1.57
N GLN A 89 9.35 12.79 0.38
CA GLN A 89 8.58 13.34 -0.74
C GLN A 89 7.09 13.01 -0.61
N TYR A 90 6.26 14.04 -0.73
CA TYR A 90 4.81 13.90 -0.75
C TYR A 90 4.37 13.31 -2.08
N HIS A 91 3.50 12.31 -2.02
CA HIS A 91 3.02 11.65 -3.22
C HIS A 91 1.64 11.04 -3.07
N LYS A 92 1.06 10.70 -4.18
CA LYS A 92 -0.12 9.85 -4.35
C LYS A 92 -0.08 9.24 -5.74
N TYR A 93 -0.99 8.31 -6.00
CA TYR A 93 -1.29 7.88 -7.37
C TYR A 93 -2.78 7.86 -7.64
N LEU A 94 -3.14 7.84 -8.92
CA LEU A 94 -4.50 7.66 -9.42
C LEU A 94 -4.47 6.67 -10.59
N VAL A 95 -5.16 5.56 -10.43
CA VAL A 95 -5.40 4.57 -11.48
C VAL A 95 -6.40 5.13 -12.49
N GLY A 96 -6.13 4.95 -13.78
CA GLY A 96 -7.02 5.38 -14.86
C GLY A 96 -8.30 4.55 -14.96
N ASP A 97 -8.83 4.42 -16.15
CA ASP A 97 -10.14 3.82 -16.46
C ASP A 97 -10.08 2.32 -16.79
N GLU A 98 -8.93 1.70 -16.61
CA GLU A 98 -8.73 0.27 -16.82
C GLU A 98 -8.05 -0.39 -15.61
N GLU A 99 -8.22 -1.72 -15.46
CA GLU A 99 -7.49 -2.50 -14.47
C GLU A 99 -5.99 -2.31 -14.67
N THR A 100 -5.29 -1.99 -13.59
CA THR A 100 -3.86 -1.65 -13.61
C THR A 100 -3.07 -2.61 -12.75
N VAL A 101 -1.96 -3.09 -13.28
CA VAL A 101 -1.00 -3.95 -12.57
C VAL A 101 0.30 -3.18 -12.38
N LEU A 102 0.67 -3.01 -11.15
CA LEU A 102 1.84 -2.26 -10.73
C LEU A 102 2.79 -3.16 -9.94
N ARG A 103 4.08 -3.14 -10.28
CA ARG A 103 5.12 -3.65 -9.38
C ARG A 103 5.59 -2.50 -8.52
N VAL A 104 5.57 -2.70 -7.21
CA VAL A 104 6.04 -1.71 -6.23
C VAL A 104 7.29 -2.25 -5.56
N ILE A 105 8.31 -1.40 -5.47
CA ILE A 105 9.61 -1.72 -4.86
C ILE A 105 9.84 -0.76 -3.70
N VAL A 106 9.94 -1.29 -2.49
CA VAL A 106 10.23 -0.57 -1.25
C VAL A 106 11.69 -0.81 -0.87
N THR A 107 12.51 0.24 -0.78
CA THR A 107 13.95 0.15 -0.50
C THR A 107 14.41 1.20 0.52
N PRO A 108 15.10 0.82 1.62
CA PRO A 108 15.28 -0.57 2.09
C PRO A 108 13.94 -1.24 2.35
N GLY A 109 13.94 -2.58 2.45
CA GLY A 109 12.75 -3.32 2.80
C GLY A 109 12.26 -2.97 4.20
N ASP A 110 10.94 -2.90 4.38
CA ASP A 110 10.31 -2.51 5.63
C ASP A 110 9.39 -3.62 6.17
N ALA A 111 9.69 -4.10 7.38
CA ALA A 111 8.95 -5.22 7.96
C ALA A 111 7.51 -4.85 8.34
N ASP A 112 7.26 -3.60 8.72
CA ASP A 112 5.91 -3.14 9.02
C ASP A 112 5.09 -2.99 7.73
N PHE A 113 5.71 -2.52 6.64
CA PHE A 113 5.06 -2.50 5.33
C PHE A 113 4.69 -3.92 4.84
N GLU A 114 5.56 -4.91 5.06
CA GLU A 114 5.25 -6.31 4.75
C GLU A 114 4.10 -6.86 5.61
N ARG A 115 4.02 -6.46 6.90
CA ARG A 115 2.86 -6.75 7.76
C ARG A 115 1.57 -6.15 7.22
N LEU A 116 1.64 -4.91 6.71
CA LEU A 116 0.50 -4.28 6.04
C LEU A 116 -0.01 -5.14 4.89
N LEU A 117 0.87 -5.62 4.02
CA LEU A 117 0.47 -6.46 2.88
C LEU A 117 -0.18 -7.77 3.35
N LYS A 118 0.37 -8.43 4.38
CA LYS A 118 -0.23 -9.65 4.96
C LYS A 118 -1.62 -9.38 5.54
N ILE A 119 -1.79 -8.30 6.28
CA ILE A 119 -3.07 -7.91 6.88
C ILE A 119 -4.11 -7.60 5.80
N MET A 120 -3.75 -6.78 4.81
CA MET A 120 -4.66 -6.39 3.73
C MET A 120 -5.11 -7.61 2.91
N ASN A 121 -4.17 -8.49 2.54
CA ASN A 121 -4.50 -9.72 1.83
C ASN A 121 -5.40 -10.65 2.66
N GLY A 122 -5.09 -10.83 3.94
CA GLY A 122 -5.89 -11.69 4.81
C GLY A 122 -7.30 -11.16 5.04
N LEU A 123 -7.46 -9.86 5.21
CA LEU A 123 -8.77 -9.21 5.31
C LEU A 123 -9.61 -9.37 4.04
N ASP A 124 -8.97 -9.31 2.88
CA ASP A 124 -9.63 -9.49 1.58
C ASP A 124 -10.06 -10.96 1.38
N GLU A 125 -9.16 -11.91 1.64
CA GLU A 125 -9.44 -13.35 1.54
C GLU A 125 -10.56 -13.80 2.49
N ASP A 126 -10.63 -13.24 3.69
CA ASP A 126 -11.68 -13.54 4.69
C ASP A 126 -13.00 -12.79 4.43
N GLY A 127 -13.04 -11.88 3.45
CA GLY A 127 -14.19 -11.00 3.18
C GLY A 127 -14.45 -9.95 4.26
N GLU A 128 -13.48 -9.73 5.17
CA GLU A 128 -13.60 -8.73 6.24
C GLU A 128 -13.36 -7.29 5.72
N MET A 129 -12.69 -7.12 4.59
CA MET A 129 -12.54 -5.80 3.95
C MET A 129 -13.87 -5.13 3.65
N GLN A 130 -14.91 -5.89 3.29
CA GLN A 130 -16.24 -5.34 3.05
C GLN A 130 -16.88 -4.74 4.31
N LYS A 131 -16.50 -5.21 5.50
CA LYS A 131 -17.02 -4.74 6.79
C LYS A 131 -16.16 -3.63 7.38
N LEU A 132 -14.85 -3.69 7.19
CA LEU A 132 -13.87 -2.83 7.83
C LEU A 132 -13.28 -1.76 6.90
N GLY A 133 -13.48 -1.87 5.57
CA GLY A 133 -12.82 -1.02 4.58
C GLY A 133 -13.08 0.49 4.77
N ASP A 134 -14.25 0.86 5.26
CA ASP A 134 -14.59 2.26 5.58
C ASP A 134 -14.22 2.66 7.02
N SER A 135 -13.57 1.76 7.79
CA SER A 135 -13.21 2.03 9.16
C SER A 135 -12.02 2.99 9.25
N VAL A 136 -12.24 4.15 9.86
CA VAL A 136 -11.18 5.13 10.17
C VAL A 136 -10.14 4.57 11.13
N VAL A 137 -10.52 3.60 11.97
CA VAL A 137 -9.61 2.88 12.89
C VAL A 137 -8.69 1.96 12.09
N LEU A 138 -9.23 1.20 11.13
CA LEU A 138 -8.41 0.39 10.23
C LEU A 138 -7.47 1.28 9.40
N MET A 139 -7.95 2.41 8.87
CA MET A 139 -7.12 3.38 8.16
C MET A 139 -5.95 3.85 9.03
N ALA A 140 -6.18 4.17 10.32
CA ALA A 140 -5.11 4.59 11.22
C ALA A 140 -4.03 3.51 11.40
N ILE A 141 -4.42 2.24 11.44
CA ILE A 141 -3.52 1.09 11.54
C ILE A 141 -2.72 0.90 10.23
N ILE A 142 -3.39 0.91 9.10
CA ILE A 142 -2.80 0.75 7.76
C ILE A 142 -1.76 1.85 7.51
N MET A 143 -2.12 3.12 7.72
CA MET A 143 -1.20 4.24 7.57
C MET A 143 0.00 4.13 8.51
N GLY A 144 -0.20 3.60 9.72
CA GLY A 144 0.89 3.37 10.68
C GLY A 144 1.89 2.30 10.22
N PHE A 145 1.41 1.16 9.76
CA PHE A 145 2.27 0.10 9.23
C PHE A 145 2.97 0.51 7.93
N GLY A 146 2.27 1.23 7.05
CA GLY A 146 2.82 1.73 5.80
C GLY A 146 3.78 2.91 5.96
N ASP A 147 4.07 3.40 7.18
CA ASP A 147 4.81 4.65 7.38
C ASP A 147 4.24 5.82 6.56
N ALA A 148 2.92 5.81 6.35
CA ALA A 148 2.24 6.81 5.53
C ALA A 148 1.82 8.01 6.37
N HIS A 149 2.59 9.08 6.25
CA HIS A 149 2.35 10.36 6.91
C HIS A 149 1.46 11.24 6.05
N LEU A 150 0.16 11.27 6.36
CA LEU A 150 -0.83 12.03 5.59
C LEU A 150 -0.60 13.54 5.68
N ILE A 151 -1.11 14.27 4.68
CA ILE A 151 -1.14 15.74 4.65
C ILE A 151 -2.56 16.27 4.44
N GLY A 152 -2.73 17.57 4.68
CA GLY A 152 -4.01 18.23 4.48
C GLY A 152 -5.14 17.72 5.39
N PRO A 153 -6.40 17.81 4.95
CA PRO A 153 -7.56 17.43 5.76
C PRO A 153 -7.55 15.97 6.22
N ALA A 154 -6.96 15.06 5.42
CA ALA A 154 -6.84 13.66 5.80
C ALA A 154 -5.93 13.45 7.02
N LYS A 155 -4.87 14.26 7.15
CA LYS A 155 -4.01 14.27 8.35
C LYS A 155 -4.80 14.71 9.59
N GLU A 156 -5.52 15.81 9.50
CA GLU A 156 -6.31 16.34 10.63
C GLU A 156 -7.35 15.32 11.11
N MET A 157 -8.04 14.69 10.18
CA MET A 157 -8.99 13.62 10.48
C MET A 157 -8.31 12.46 11.21
N LEU A 158 -7.17 11.97 10.69
CA LEU A 158 -6.47 10.83 11.26
C LEU A 158 -5.87 11.14 12.64
N ASP A 159 -5.36 12.35 12.84
CA ASP A 159 -4.86 12.81 14.14
C ASP A 159 -5.99 12.87 15.18
N GLY A 160 -7.18 13.33 14.78
CA GLY A 160 -8.38 13.29 15.60
C GLY A 160 -8.82 11.87 15.98
N VAL A 161 -8.76 10.94 15.05
CA VAL A 161 -9.04 9.52 15.30
C VAL A 161 -8.04 8.92 16.27
N ARG A 162 -6.75 9.16 16.09
CA ARG A 162 -5.69 8.68 17.00
C ARG A 162 -5.84 9.23 18.41
N ALA A 163 -6.21 10.51 18.54
CA ALA A 163 -6.41 11.16 19.84
C ALA A 163 -7.64 10.63 20.58
N THR A 164 -8.70 10.23 19.88
CA THR A 164 -9.99 9.85 20.51
C THR A 164 -10.22 8.34 20.57
N LYS A 165 -9.57 7.55 19.71
CA LYS A 165 -9.79 6.10 19.56
C LYS A 165 -8.51 5.27 19.76
N GLY A 166 -7.54 5.75 20.54
CA GLY A 166 -6.26 5.09 20.75
C GLY A 166 -6.37 3.65 21.25
N GLU A 167 -7.28 3.39 22.21
CA GLU A 167 -7.52 2.04 22.73
C GLU A 167 -8.11 1.11 21.66
N GLU A 168 -9.12 1.58 20.91
CA GLU A 168 -9.75 0.82 19.83
C GLU A 168 -8.75 0.48 18.72
N ILE A 169 -7.88 1.44 18.38
CA ILE A 169 -6.79 1.23 17.40
C ILE A 169 -5.84 0.13 17.89
N GLU A 170 -5.41 0.18 19.15
CA GLU A 170 -4.44 -0.78 19.66
C GLU A 170 -5.05 -2.18 19.83
N GLU A 171 -6.31 -2.29 20.23
CA GLU A 171 -7.03 -3.56 20.30
C GLU A 171 -7.19 -4.21 18.93
N LEU A 172 -7.67 -3.44 17.93
CA LEU A 172 -7.79 -3.94 16.57
C LEU A 172 -6.44 -4.29 15.98
N ARG A 173 -5.41 -3.45 16.17
CA ARG A 173 -4.04 -3.71 15.72
C ARG A 173 -3.50 -5.04 16.26
N LYS A 174 -3.66 -5.31 17.56
CA LYS A 174 -3.25 -6.58 18.16
C LYS A 174 -3.99 -7.77 17.57
N SER A 175 -5.31 -7.64 17.36
CA SER A 175 -6.13 -8.68 16.75
C SER A 175 -5.68 -8.98 15.31
N LEU A 176 -5.42 -7.96 14.50
CA LEU A 176 -4.96 -8.11 13.13
C LEU A 176 -3.58 -8.77 13.06
N LEU A 177 -2.64 -8.35 13.91
CA LEU A 177 -1.32 -8.97 13.99
C LEU A 177 -1.40 -10.44 14.41
N ALA A 178 -2.19 -10.75 15.44
CA ALA A 178 -2.36 -12.12 15.90
C ALA A 178 -2.94 -13.05 14.81
N LYS A 179 -3.81 -12.51 13.95
CA LYS A 179 -4.48 -13.29 12.91
C LYS A 179 -3.68 -13.39 11.62
N TYR A 180 -3.03 -12.30 11.19
CA TYR A 180 -2.48 -12.18 9.85
C TYR A 180 -0.95 -12.01 9.78
N ASP A 181 -0.27 -11.66 10.89
CA ASP A 181 1.21 -11.56 10.87
C ASP A 181 1.84 -12.92 11.17
N THR A 182 1.58 -13.90 10.30
CA THR A 182 2.03 -15.28 10.43
C THR A 182 2.91 -15.71 9.26
N GLU A 183 3.63 -16.82 9.42
CA GLU A 183 4.42 -17.42 8.34
C GLU A 183 3.51 -17.91 7.21
N GLU A 184 2.34 -18.48 7.54
CA GLU A 184 1.36 -18.94 6.56
C GLU A 184 0.85 -17.79 5.69
N ALA A 185 0.58 -16.62 6.29
CA ALA A 185 0.18 -15.43 5.55
C ALA A 185 1.30 -14.93 4.63
N LEU A 186 2.57 -15.00 5.07
CA LEU A 186 3.71 -14.69 4.22
C LEU A 186 3.79 -15.66 3.03
N GLN A 187 3.71 -16.95 3.28
CA GLN A 187 3.75 -17.96 2.22
C GLN A 187 2.58 -17.82 1.24
N ALA A 188 1.40 -17.40 1.73
CA ALA A 188 0.24 -17.14 0.89
C ALA A 188 0.46 -15.97 -0.08
N LEU A 189 1.22 -14.95 0.32
CA LEU A 189 1.55 -13.80 -0.53
C LEU A 189 2.65 -14.09 -1.55
N LEU A 190 3.60 -14.97 -1.23
CA LEU A 190 4.73 -15.23 -2.11
C LEU A 190 4.29 -15.80 -3.46
N VAL A 191 4.87 -15.25 -4.51
CA VAL A 191 4.72 -15.82 -5.86
C VAL A 191 5.38 -17.18 -5.87
N THR A 192 4.61 -18.25 -6.07
CA THR A 192 5.15 -19.59 -6.34
C THR A 192 5.85 -19.58 -7.69
N LYS A 193 7.17 -19.75 -7.67
CA LYS A 193 7.98 -19.90 -8.89
C LYS A 193 7.68 -21.18 -9.63
#